data_e24badb5b3ca2fc57c800a0029036003
#
_entry.id   e24badb5b3ca2fc57c800a0029036003
#
_cell.length_a   1.000
_cell.length_b   1.000
_cell.length_c   1.000
_cell.angle_alpha   90.00
_cell.angle_beta   90.00
_cell.angle_gamma   90.00
#
_symmetry.space_group_name_H-M   'P 1'
#
loop_
_entity.id
_entity.type
_entity.pdbx_description
1 polymer ?
#
loop_
_entity_poly.entity_id
_entity_poly.type
_entity_poly.pdbx_seq_one_letter_code
_entity_poly.pdbx_strand_id
1 'polypeptide(L)'
;KYDGQWFDRSLGKGFGWYDQIKTAMNKSNFAQESEVFVFVTGRYIVKNFEKILLNVNKEIMCDIKENLTFAFSPVVVFPKTFILNYLLPEWKGIDESKGLTMEHVQSKALLRAIADGYEWELPYEAPIIDTISAIHNKHYKLYPFHNIIIQYYSYLKKFVFESKR
;
A
#
# COMPACT_ATOMS: atom_id res chain seq x y z
N LYS A 1 -0.74 -23.32 4.01
CA LYS A 1 -2.13 -22.85 3.88
C LYS A 1 -2.47 -22.11 5.16
N TYR A 2 -2.68 -20.79 5.11
CA TYR A 2 -3.09 -20.01 6.26
C TYR A 2 -4.58 -20.27 6.49
N ASP A 3 -4.91 -20.94 7.58
CA ASP A 3 -6.29 -21.03 8.04
C ASP A 3 -6.63 -19.67 8.63
N GLY A 4 -7.32 -18.85 7.84
CA GLY A 4 -7.69 -17.47 8.17
C GLY A 4 -8.35 -17.37 9.52
N GLN A 5 -7.50 -17.28 10.55
CA GLN A 5 -7.93 -17.28 11.93
C GLN A 5 -8.34 -15.89 12.36
N TRP A 6 -9.44 -15.83 12.91
CA TRP A 6 -10.04 -15.13 14.03
C TRP A 6 -9.28 -13.88 14.48
N PHE A 7 -9.32 -12.83 13.67
CA PHE A 7 -9.07 -11.49 14.15
C PHE A 7 -10.38 -10.91 14.72
N ASP A 8 -10.26 -9.95 15.60
CA ASP A 8 -11.41 -9.22 16.09
C ASP A 8 -12.06 -8.42 14.95
N ARG A 9 -13.18 -8.93 14.44
CA ARG A 9 -13.91 -8.33 13.32
C ARG A 9 -14.47 -6.95 13.66
N SER A 10 -14.61 -6.62 14.94
CA SER A 10 -15.05 -5.29 15.38
C SER A 10 -14.03 -4.19 15.02
N LEU A 11 -12.76 -4.55 14.90
CA LEU A 11 -11.68 -3.63 14.51
C LEU A 11 -11.61 -3.38 13.00
N GLY A 12 -12.39 -4.11 12.20
CA GLY A 12 -12.49 -3.93 10.75
C GLY A 12 -11.56 -4.80 9.92
N LYS A 13 -11.65 -4.64 8.59
CA LYS A 13 -10.92 -5.48 7.62
C LYS A 13 -9.41 -5.19 7.62
N GLY A 14 -9.03 -3.96 7.88
CA GLY A 14 -7.63 -3.55 7.95
C GLY A 14 -6.87 -4.27 9.05
N PHE A 15 -7.51 -4.51 10.19
CA PHE A 15 -6.92 -5.29 11.28
C PHE A 15 -6.69 -6.75 10.88
N GLY A 16 -7.60 -7.35 10.10
CA GLY A 16 -7.40 -8.69 9.54
C GLY A 16 -6.17 -8.78 8.64
N TRP A 17 -5.90 -7.75 7.88
CA TRP A 17 -4.70 -7.66 7.05
C TRP A 17 -3.42 -7.58 7.89
N TYR A 18 -3.43 -6.77 8.93
CA TYR A 18 -2.35 -6.71 9.92
C TYR A 18 -2.03 -8.09 10.49
N ASP A 19 -3.03 -8.82 10.94
CA ASP A 19 -2.84 -10.14 11.55
C ASP A 19 -2.27 -11.16 10.56
N GLN A 20 -2.73 -11.12 9.29
CA GLN A 20 -2.19 -11.97 8.23
C GLN A 20 -0.71 -11.68 7.96
N ILE A 21 -0.33 -10.41 7.79
CA ILE A 21 1.05 -10.03 7.49
C ILE A 21 1.96 -10.35 8.68
N LYS A 22 1.54 -10.02 9.91
CA LYS A 22 2.27 -10.38 11.13
C LYS A 22 2.50 -11.88 11.22
N THR A 23 1.48 -12.67 10.90
CA THR A 23 1.60 -14.14 10.92
C THR A 23 2.53 -14.64 9.83
N ALA A 24 2.45 -14.09 8.62
CA ALA A 24 3.35 -14.45 7.52
C ALA A 24 4.80 -14.15 7.86
N MET A 25 5.09 -12.97 8.40
CA MET A 25 6.44 -12.57 8.82
C MET A 25 7.03 -13.50 9.88
N ASN A 26 6.18 -14.04 10.77
CA ASN A 26 6.63 -14.91 11.85
C ASN A 26 6.73 -16.39 11.48
N LYS A 27 5.91 -16.88 10.54
CA LYS A 27 5.75 -18.32 10.30
C LYS A 27 6.19 -18.78 8.91
N SER A 28 6.37 -17.87 7.95
CA SER A 28 6.75 -18.23 6.60
C SER A 28 8.26 -18.13 6.41
N ASN A 29 8.91 -19.25 6.09
CA ASN A 29 10.36 -19.27 5.76
C ASN A 29 10.64 -18.30 4.59
N PHE A 30 9.77 -18.29 3.57
CA PHE A 30 9.90 -17.38 2.45
C PHE A 30 9.89 -15.90 2.89
N ALA A 31 8.98 -15.53 3.80
CA ALA A 31 8.94 -14.17 4.34
C ALA A 31 10.17 -13.86 5.24
N GLN A 32 10.67 -14.86 5.94
CA GLN A 32 11.88 -14.68 6.78
C GLN A 32 13.15 -14.49 5.96
N GLU A 33 13.23 -15.09 4.80
CA GLU A 33 14.38 -15.00 3.87
C GLU A 33 14.31 -13.79 2.92
N SER A 34 13.11 -13.22 2.72
CA SER A 34 12.92 -12.09 1.81
C SER A 34 13.29 -10.77 2.48
N GLU A 35 13.95 -9.88 1.73
CA GLU A 35 14.32 -8.53 2.19
C GLU A 35 13.34 -7.46 1.70
N VAL A 36 12.65 -7.69 0.58
CA VAL A 36 11.70 -6.76 -0.01
C VAL A 36 10.38 -7.46 -0.30
N PHE A 37 9.29 -6.78 -0.03
CA PHE A 37 7.93 -7.28 -0.19
C PHE A 37 7.13 -6.39 -1.13
N VAL A 38 6.45 -7.03 -2.06
CA VAL A 38 5.46 -6.38 -2.91
C VAL A 38 4.09 -6.80 -2.44
N PHE A 39 3.29 -5.84 -1.98
CA PHE A 39 1.90 -6.09 -1.64
C PHE A 39 1.00 -5.64 -2.78
N VAL A 40 0.13 -6.55 -3.19
CA VAL A 40 -0.92 -6.26 -4.18
C VAL A 40 -2.26 -6.53 -3.51
N THR A 41 -3.16 -5.58 -3.58
CA THR A 41 -4.51 -5.76 -3.02
C THR A 41 -5.21 -6.88 -3.78
N GLY A 42 -5.45 -8.02 -3.11
CA GLY A 42 -5.81 -9.32 -3.70
C GLY A 42 -7.14 -9.41 -4.46
N ARG A 43 -7.82 -8.26 -4.69
CA ARG A 43 -9.03 -8.15 -5.51
C ARG A 43 -8.79 -7.48 -6.85
N TYR A 44 -7.57 -7.01 -7.09
CA TYR A 44 -7.26 -6.18 -8.24
C TYR A 44 -6.35 -6.92 -9.20
N ILE A 45 -6.73 -6.86 -10.48
CA ILE A 45 -5.81 -7.16 -11.57
C ILE A 45 -5.17 -5.83 -11.96
N VAL A 46 -3.88 -5.70 -11.71
CA VAL A 46 -3.11 -4.50 -12.07
C VAL A 46 -2.48 -4.72 -13.43
N LYS A 47 -3.00 -4.07 -14.46
CA LYS A 47 -2.59 -4.31 -15.87
C LYS A 47 -1.17 -3.83 -16.18
N ASN A 48 -0.70 -2.79 -15.51
CA ASN A 48 0.65 -2.23 -15.67
C ASN A 48 1.59 -2.60 -14.52
N PHE A 49 1.35 -3.75 -13.87
CA PHE A 49 2.09 -4.20 -12.69
C PHE A 49 3.60 -4.27 -12.93
N GLU A 50 4.02 -4.96 -14.00
CA GLU A 50 5.43 -5.11 -14.34
C GLU A 50 6.11 -3.75 -14.55
N LYS A 51 5.45 -2.84 -15.28
CA LYS A 51 5.98 -1.50 -15.54
C LYS A 51 6.17 -0.69 -14.26
N ILE A 52 5.26 -0.84 -13.28
CA ILE A 52 5.39 -0.20 -11.98
C ILE A 52 6.63 -0.74 -11.26
N LEU A 53 6.81 -2.07 -11.20
CA LEU A 53 7.92 -2.67 -10.46
C LEU A 53 9.29 -2.40 -11.10
N LEU A 54 9.39 -2.41 -12.42
CA LEU A 54 10.65 -2.13 -13.12
C LEU A 54 11.16 -0.70 -12.92
N ASN A 55 10.32 0.20 -12.43
CA ASN A 55 10.66 1.60 -12.18
C ASN A 55 10.71 1.96 -10.68
N VAL A 56 10.83 0.97 -9.80
CA VAL A 56 11.07 1.20 -8.37
C VAL A 56 12.55 1.48 -8.17
N ASN A 57 12.88 2.67 -7.65
CA ASN A 57 14.26 3.13 -7.47
C ASN A 57 14.59 3.44 -6.02
N LYS A 58 13.57 3.50 -5.14
CA LYS A 58 13.72 3.81 -3.72
C LYS A 58 13.33 2.62 -2.86
N GLU A 59 13.70 2.68 -1.57
CA GLU A 59 13.43 1.60 -0.63
C GLU A 59 11.93 1.37 -0.43
N ILE A 60 11.16 2.45 -0.39
CA ILE A 60 9.71 2.41 -0.17
C ILE A 60 9.00 2.99 -1.38
N MET A 61 8.10 2.24 -1.98
CA MET A 61 7.16 2.76 -2.99
C MET A 61 5.74 2.67 -2.44
N CYS A 62 5.11 3.81 -2.25
CA CYS A 62 3.72 3.90 -1.78
C CYS A 62 3.10 5.24 -2.18
N ASP A 63 1.85 5.23 -2.62
CA ASP A 63 1.11 6.48 -2.84
C ASP A 63 0.61 7.06 -1.51
N ILE A 64 0.64 8.38 -1.38
CA ILE A 64 0.13 9.13 -0.23
C ILE A 64 -0.69 10.32 -0.71
N LYS A 65 -1.79 10.63 -0.03
CA LYS A 65 -2.57 11.84 -0.31
C LYS A 65 -1.76 13.10 -0.03
N GLU A 66 -2.12 14.20 -0.68
CA GLU A 66 -1.42 15.49 -0.59
C GLU A 66 -1.43 16.06 0.84
N ASN A 67 -2.47 15.74 1.61
CA ASN A 67 -2.57 16.15 3.03
C ASN A 67 -1.79 15.23 3.98
N LEU A 68 -1.09 14.23 3.46
CA LEU A 68 -0.24 13.28 4.20
C LEU A 68 -0.98 12.39 5.22
N THR A 69 -2.30 12.38 5.21
CA THR A 69 -3.08 11.62 6.21
C THR A 69 -3.48 10.22 5.76
N PHE A 70 -3.25 9.88 4.49
CA PHE A 70 -3.79 8.66 3.90
C PHE A 70 -2.80 8.10 2.88
N ALA A 71 -2.20 6.95 3.17
CA ALA A 71 -1.29 6.26 2.27
C ALA A 71 -1.97 4.99 1.73
N PHE A 72 -2.22 4.98 0.44
CA PHE A 72 -2.86 3.86 -0.24
C PHE A 72 -2.31 3.71 -1.65
N SER A 73 -1.93 2.49 -1.98
CA SER A 73 -1.73 2.08 -3.36
C SER A 73 -2.18 0.63 -3.52
N PRO A 74 -2.80 0.28 -4.64
CA PRO A 74 -3.08 -1.12 -4.99
C PRO A 74 -1.82 -1.96 -5.12
N VAL A 75 -0.67 -1.31 -5.34
CA VAL A 75 0.66 -1.91 -5.37
C VAL A 75 1.57 -1.07 -4.49
N VAL A 76 2.20 -1.67 -3.51
CA VAL A 76 3.23 -1.04 -2.68
C VAL A 76 4.46 -1.94 -2.59
N VAL A 77 5.63 -1.33 -2.43
CA VAL A 77 6.89 -2.03 -2.20
C VAL A 77 7.46 -1.56 -0.88
N PHE A 78 7.75 -2.49 0.00
CA PHE A 78 8.26 -2.23 1.34
C PHE A 78 9.47 -3.11 1.65
N PRO A 79 10.57 -2.57 2.17
CA PRO A 79 11.63 -3.39 2.72
C PRO A 79 11.18 -4.04 4.04
N LYS A 80 11.72 -5.18 4.36
CA LYS A 80 11.44 -5.93 5.59
C LYS A 80 11.62 -5.09 6.84
N THR A 81 12.67 -4.30 6.88
CA THR A 81 12.98 -3.41 8.00
C THR A 81 11.87 -2.38 8.24
N PHE A 82 11.30 -1.80 7.18
CA PHE A 82 10.15 -0.90 7.30
C PHE A 82 8.92 -1.62 7.85
N ILE A 83 8.64 -2.83 7.36
CA ILE A 83 7.49 -3.62 7.83
C ILE A 83 7.60 -3.91 9.32
N LEU A 84 8.77 -4.37 9.77
CA LEU A 84 8.97 -4.78 11.15
C LEU A 84 9.04 -3.60 12.13
N ASN A 85 9.74 -2.51 11.75
CA ASN A 85 10.05 -1.42 12.66
C ASN A 85 9.03 -0.29 12.66
N TYR A 86 8.26 -0.12 11.59
CA TYR A 86 7.29 0.98 11.44
C TYR A 86 5.88 0.48 11.18
N LEU A 87 5.69 -0.36 10.16
CA LEU A 87 4.35 -0.71 9.69
C LEU A 87 3.59 -1.57 10.71
N LEU A 88 4.16 -2.70 11.13
CA LEU A 88 3.51 -3.59 12.10
C LEU A 88 3.30 -2.94 13.48
N PRO A 89 4.22 -2.13 14.03
CA PRO A 89 3.97 -1.40 15.26
C PRO A 89 2.79 -0.42 15.18
N GLU A 90 2.67 0.33 14.08
CA GLU A 90 1.58 1.28 13.90
C GLU A 90 0.25 0.57 13.57
N TRP A 91 0.25 -0.49 12.81
CA TRP A 91 -0.96 -1.22 12.44
C TRP A 91 -1.71 -1.85 13.64
N LYS A 92 -1.07 -2.03 14.78
CA LYS A 92 -1.76 -2.39 16.02
C LYS A 92 -2.84 -1.38 16.43
N GLY A 93 -2.71 -0.14 15.97
CA GLY A 93 -3.65 0.94 16.23
C GLY A 93 -4.83 1.01 15.26
N ILE A 94 -4.96 0.07 14.31
CA ILE A 94 -6.10 0.03 13.39
C ILE A 94 -7.38 -0.22 14.18
N ASP A 95 -8.34 0.69 14.01
CA ASP A 95 -9.67 0.62 14.61
C ASP A 95 -10.65 1.36 13.69
N GLU A 96 -11.23 0.63 12.75
CA GLU A 96 -12.14 1.22 11.76
C GLU A 96 -13.42 1.78 12.41
N SER A 97 -13.79 1.30 13.61
CA SER A 97 -14.93 1.84 14.36
C SER A 97 -14.70 3.28 14.82
N LYS A 98 -13.43 3.67 14.97
CA LYS A 98 -13.00 5.04 15.31
C LYS A 98 -12.52 5.83 14.10
N GLY A 99 -12.71 5.31 12.88
CA GLY A 99 -12.24 5.92 11.64
C GLY A 99 -10.73 5.78 11.39
N LEU A 100 -10.01 5.00 12.20
CA LEU A 100 -8.59 4.72 12.01
C LEU A 100 -8.43 3.51 11.08
N THR A 101 -8.48 3.76 9.79
CA THR A 101 -8.29 2.72 8.77
C THR A 101 -6.80 2.38 8.59
N MET A 102 -6.53 1.27 7.91
CA MET A 102 -5.19 0.83 7.57
C MET A 102 -4.39 1.93 6.86
N GLU A 103 -5.02 2.66 5.96
CA GLU A 103 -4.38 3.70 5.14
C GLU A 103 -3.93 4.91 5.97
N HIS A 104 -4.68 5.28 7.02
CA HIS A 104 -4.26 6.34 7.96
C HIS A 104 -3.04 5.91 8.77
N VAL A 105 -3.08 4.69 9.28
CA VAL A 105 -2.00 4.14 10.10
C VAL A 105 -0.75 3.89 9.26
N GLN A 106 -0.92 3.44 8.02
CA GLN A 106 0.17 3.27 7.07
C GLN A 106 0.85 4.61 6.71
N SER A 107 0.05 5.68 6.55
CA SER A 107 0.60 7.02 6.33
C SER A 107 1.48 7.46 7.49
N LYS A 108 1.05 7.24 8.72
CA LYS A 108 1.84 7.57 9.91
C LYS A 108 3.15 6.78 9.96
N ALA A 109 3.12 5.48 9.67
CA ALA A 109 4.31 4.64 9.59
C ALA A 109 5.30 5.16 8.53
N LEU A 110 4.78 5.50 7.33
CA LEU A 110 5.57 6.03 6.23
C LEU A 110 6.25 7.34 6.59
N LEU A 111 5.53 8.29 7.16
CA LEU A 111 6.09 9.60 7.54
C LEU A 111 7.18 9.48 8.61
N ARG A 112 7.03 8.56 9.56
CA ARG A 112 8.07 8.27 10.56
C ARG A 112 9.32 7.68 9.92
N ALA A 113 9.16 6.70 9.03
CA ALA A 113 10.29 6.09 8.33
C ALA A 113 11.05 7.13 7.48
N ILE A 114 10.33 8.03 6.79
CA ILE A 114 10.95 9.13 6.03
C ILE A 114 11.72 10.07 6.96
N ALA A 115 11.18 10.40 8.13
CA ALA A 115 11.86 11.24 9.12
C ALA A 115 13.15 10.58 9.66
N ASP A 116 13.17 9.24 9.73
CA ASP A 116 14.33 8.46 10.14
C ASP A 116 15.30 8.13 8.98
N GLY A 117 15.07 8.68 7.78
CA GLY A 117 16.00 8.64 6.66
C GLY A 117 15.70 7.61 5.57
N TYR A 118 14.59 6.89 5.65
CA TYR A 118 14.20 5.99 4.55
C TYR A 118 13.91 6.77 3.28
N GLU A 119 14.39 6.26 2.15
CA GLU A 119 14.06 6.80 0.84
C GLU A 119 12.70 6.30 0.37
N TRP A 120 11.84 7.23 0.00
CA TRP A 120 10.48 6.97 -0.46
C TRP A 120 10.24 7.59 -1.83
N GLU A 121 9.40 6.93 -2.63
CA GLU A 121 8.88 7.44 -3.90
C GLU A 121 7.40 7.11 -4.11
N LEU A 122 6.76 7.90 -4.96
CA LEU A 122 5.47 7.58 -5.53
C LEU A 122 5.61 6.52 -6.63
N PRO A 123 4.58 5.69 -6.88
CA PRO A 123 4.57 4.82 -8.06
C PRO A 123 4.90 5.61 -9.33
N TYR A 124 5.74 5.05 -10.19
CA TYR A 124 6.13 5.67 -11.46
C TYR A 124 4.91 6.01 -12.33
N GLU A 125 3.93 5.13 -12.35
CA GLU A 125 2.62 5.31 -12.95
C GLU A 125 1.52 4.90 -11.99
N ALA A 126 0.35 5.53 -12.10
CA ALA A 126 -0.81 5.06 -11.34
C ALA A 126 -1.19 3.63 -11.75
N PRO A 127 -1.50 2.74 -10.79
CA PRO A 127 -1.95 1.39 -11.09
C PRO A 127 -3.22 1.39 -11.93
N ILE A 128 -3.21 0.70 -13.06
CA ILE A 128 -4.38 0.49 -13.92
C ILE A 128 -5.09 -0.76 -13.42
N ILE A 129 -6.23 -0.55 -12.76
CA ILE A 129 -6.98 -1.61 -12.10
C ILE A 129 -8.10 -2.12 -13.00
N ASP A 130 -8.17 -3.45 -13.16
CA ASP A 130 -9.30 -4.14 -13.77
C ASP A 130 -9.95 -5.02 -12.70
N THR A 131 -11.11 -4.63 -12.22
CA THR A 131 -11.82 -5.36 -11.17
C THR A 131 -13.30 -5.00 -11.09
N ILE A 132 -14.03 -5.83 -10.36
CA ILE A 132 -15.40 -5.53 -9.95
C ILE A 132 -15.36 -4.93 -8.54
N SER A 133 -15.94 -3.73 -8.36
CA SER A 133 -16.08 -3.12 -7.04
C SER A 133 -16.84 -4.06 -6.10
N ALA A 134 -16.22 -4.42 -4.99
CA ALA A 134 -16.89 -5.22 -3.96
C ALA A 134 -18.02 -4.44 -3.23
N ILE A 135 -17.99 -3.09 -3.29
CA ILE A 135 -18.97 -2.24 -2.63
C ILE A 135 -20.18 -1.96 -3.54
N HIS A 136 -19.91 -1.74 -4.82
CA HIS A 136 -20.94 -1.31 -5.77
C HIS A 136 -21.32 -2.36 -6.82
N ASN A 137 -20.68 -3.52 -6.80
CA ASN A 137 -20.82 -4.60 -7.80
C ASN A 137 -20.72 -4.10 -9.26
N LYS A 138 -19.96 -3.03 -9.47
CA LYS A 138 -19.73 -2.41 -10.78
C LYS A 138 -18.29 -2.68 -11.22
N HIS A 139 -18.12 -2.98 -12.51
CA HIS A 139 -16.80 -3.00 -13.11
C HIS A 139 -16.15 -1.61 -13.02
N TYR A 140 -14.96 -1.54 -12.46
CA TYR A 140 -14.08 -0.40 -12.67
C TYR A 140 -13.56 -0.45 -14.11
N LYS A 141 -14.44 -0.13 -15.07
CA LYS A 141 -14.00 0.14 -16.45
C LYS A 141 -13.32 1.49 -16.43
N LEU A 142 -12.01 1.47 -16.42
CA LEU A 142 -11.25 2.66 -16.72
C LEU A 142 -11.43 2.94 -18.22
N TYR A 143 -12.27 3.89 -18.54
CA TYR A 143 -12.34 4.41 -19.91
C TYR A 143 -10.93 4.90 -20.30
N PRO A 144 -10.47 4.72 -21.55
CA PRO A 144 -9.13 5.12 -21.98
C PRO A 144 -8.78 6.57 -21.61
N PHE A 145 -9.76 7.47 -21.74
CA PHE A 145 -9.60 8.88 -21.38
C PHE A 145 -9.40 9.10 -19.87
N HIS A 146 -10.05 8.32 -19.04
CA HIS A 146 -9.89 8.37 -17.58
C HIS A 146 -8.50 7.93 -17.16
N ASN A 147 -7.95 6.91 -17.81
CA ASN A 147 -6.57 6.47 -17.58
C ASN A 147 -5.56 7.58 -17.89
N ILE A 148 -5.74 8.29 -19.00
CA ILE A 148 -4.85 9.41 -19.37
C ILE A 148 -4.86 10.49 -18.28
N ILE A 149 -6.03 10.87 -17.77
CA ILE A 149 -6.16 11.87 -16.71
C ILE A 149 -5.48 11.40 -15.43
N ILE A 150 -5.70 10.15 -15.02
CA ILE A 150 -5.09 9.59 -13.81
C ILE A 150 -3.56 9.54 -13.95
N GLN A 151 -3.04 9.11 -15.11
CA GLN A 151 -1.59 9.08 -15.34
C GLN A 151 -0.99 10.49 -15.35
N TYR A 152 -1.65 11.45 -15.96
CA TYR A 152 -1.21 12.84 -15.95
C TYR A 152 -1.21 13.43 -14.54
N TYR A 153 -2.24 13.17 -13.74
CA TYR A 153 -2.31 13.58 -12.35
C TYR A 153 -1.20 12.93 -11.50
N SER A 154 -0.95 11.64 -11.69
CA SER A 154 0.13 10.93 -11.01
C SER A 154 1.51 11.54 -11.35
N TYR A 155 1.72 11.88 -12.62
CA TYR A 155 2.94 12.56 -13.07
C TYR A 155 3.12 13.94 -12.42
N LEU A 156 2.07 14.76 -12.40
CA LEU A 156 2.11 16.09 -11.74
C LEU A 156 2.38 15.96 -10.24
N LYS A 157 1.74 15.01 -9.59
CA LYS A 157 1.94 14.73 -8.17
C LYS A 157 3.40 14.35 -7.89
N LYS A 158 3.97 13.46 -8.69
CA LYS A 158 5.37 13.06 -8.59
C LYS A 158 6.30 14.28 -8.74
N PHE A 159 6.08 15.11 -9.74
CA PHE A 159 6.85 16.34 -9.95
C PHE A 159 6.79 17.27 -8.74
N VAL A 160 5.62 17.49 -8.14
CA VAL A 160 5.46 18.34 -6.96
C VAL A 160 6.19 17.79 -5.73
N PHE A 161 6.16 16.48 -5.51
CA PHE A 161 6.83 15.87 -4.36
C PHE A 161 8.34 15.73 -4.56
N GLU A 162 8.82 15.50 -5.78
CA GLU A 162 10.25 15.34 -6.07
C GLU A 162 10.98 16.67 -6.29
N SER A 163 10.30 17.71 -6.79
CA SER A 163 10.91 19.02 -7.02
C SER A 163 11.22 19.81 -5.74
N LYS A 164 10.78 19.31 -4.59
CA LYS A 164 11.01 19.92 -3.27
C LYS A 164 12.16 19.27 -2.49
N ARG A 165 12.89 18.37 -3.12
CA ARG A 165 14.16 17.81 -2.62
C ARG A 165 15.31 18.41 -3.38
#